data_59c14a6d5b5373ef1199ebb0e4bd537c
#
_entry.id   59c14a6d5b5373ef1199ebb0e4bd537c
#
_cell.length_a   1.000
_cell.length_b   1.000
_cell.length_c   1.000
_cell.angle_alpha   90.00
_cell.angle_beta   90.00
_cell.angle_gamma   90.00
#
_symmetry.space_group_name_H-M   'P 1'
#
loop_
_entity.id
_entity.type
_entity.pdbx_description
1 polymer ?
#
loop_
_entity_poly.entity_id
_entity_poly.type
_entity_poly.pdbx_seq_one_letter_code
_entity_poly.pdbx_strand_id
1 'polypeptide(L)'
;PSPPAEQPAAPPAAAEPTVYGSFSQETVYSLLVAELAGQRNRFDIALDNYVAQAEKTQDAGISERAFRIAEYLGADQSALDTSLLWAKNDPENIDAQRAAAIQLARAGRYDDAMAYMEKVLQGQGDTHFDFLALSAAETDQDTRDGLQKSFDRLLQKYPDNSQLVFGKAL
;
A
#
# COMPACT_ATOMS: atom_id res chain seq x y z
N PRO A 1 -49.11 8.21 -33.44
CA PRO A 1 -47.82 8.79 -33.14
C PRO A 1 -47.01 7.76 -32.33
N SER A 2 -45.86 7.36 -32.90
CA SER A 2 -44.97 6.44 -32.24
C SER A 2 -44.27 7.19 -31.07
N PRO A 3 -44.09 6.55 -29.90
CA PRO A 3 -43.32 7.21 -28.83
C PRO A 3 -41.90 7.45 -29.29
N PRO A 4 -41.28 8.53 -28.84
CA PRO A 4 -39.90 8.81 -29.19
C PRO A 4 -39.01 7.67 -28.70
N ALA A 5 -38.13 7.21 -29.57
CA ALA A 5 -37.13 6.22 -29.22
C ALA A 5 -36.29 6.73 -28.06
N GLU A 6 -36.31 5.99 -26.97
CA GLU A 6 -35.50 6.24 -25.81
C GLU A 6 -34.03 6.16 -26.24
N GLN A 7 -33.32 7.30 -26.25
CA GLN A 7 -31.89 7.29 -26.53
C GLN A 7 -31.20 6.52 -25.42
N PRO A 8 -30.33 5.55 -25.75
CA PRO A 8 -29.55 4.89 -24.72
C PRO A 8 -28.77 5.95 -23.90
N ALA A 9 -28.86 5.81 -22.59
CA ALA A 9 -28.15 6.71 -21.70
C ALA A 9 -26.66 6.77 -22.11
N ALA A 10 -26.12 7.99 -22.22
CA ALA A 10 -24.70 8.18 -22.50
C ALA A 10 -23.87 7.38 -21.47
N PRO A 11 -22.82 6.68 -21.89
CA PRO A 11 -21.95 6.01 -20.94
C PRO A 11 -21.44 7.04 -19.92
N PRO A 12 -21.29 6.66 -18.63
CA PRO A 12 -20.78 7.60 -17.63
C PRO A 12 -19.50 8.22 -18.15
N ALA A 13 -19.35 9.52 -17.95
CA ALA A 13 -18.18 10.27 -18.40
C ALA A 13 -16.93 9.48 -18.05
N ALA A 14 -16.11 9.15 -19.06
CA ALA A 14 -14.88 8.43 -18.87
C ALA A 14 -14.10 9.12 -17.76
N ALA A 15 -13.71 8.36 -16.72
CA ALA A 15 -12.73 8.83 -15.75
C ALA A 15 -11.57 9.45 -16.51
N GLU A 16 -11.03 10.58 -16.00
CA GLU A 16 -9.93 11.29 -16.64
C GLU A 16 -8.91 10.33 -17.24
N PRO A 17 -8.46 10.54 -18.47
CA PRO A 17 -7.59 9.57 -19.12
C PRO A 17 -6.32 9.39 -18.28
N THR A 18 -6.18 8.21 -17.70
CA THR A 18 -4.94 7.83 -17.05
C THR A 18 -3.86 7.81 -18.13
N VAL A 19 -2.83 8.65 -17.97
CA VAL A 19 -1.77 8.73 -18.96
C VAL A 19 -0.89 7.49 -18.84
N TYR A 20 -1.10 6.53 -19.71
CA TYR A 20 -0.28 5.31 -19.80
C TYR A 20 0.99 5.50 -20.66
N GLY A 21 1.38 6.71 -20.93
CA GLY A 21 2.34 7.27 -21.88
C GLY A 21 3.51 6.40 -22.37
N SER A 22 4.16 5.61 -21.53
CA SER A 22 5.34 4.82 -21.92
C SER A 22 5.11 3.30 -21.83
N PHE A 23 3.89 2.85 -21.54
CA PHE A 23 3.59 1.43 -21.40
C PHE A 23 3.36 0.76 -22.76
N SER A 24 3.71 -0.53 -22.85
CA SER A 24 3.40 -1.34 -24.02
C SER A 24 1.89 -1.46 -24.23
N GLN A 25 1.46 -1.73 -25.46
CA GLN A 25 0.05 -1.95 -25.78
C GLN A 25 -0.56 -3.10 -24.94
N GLU A 26 0.20 -4.15 -24.70
CA GLU A 26 -0.23 -5.27 -23.86
C GLU A 26 -0.46 -4.83 -22.40
N THR A 27 0.42 -4.01 -21.85
CA THR A 27 0.28 -3.44 -20.51
C THR A 27 -0.94 -2.54 -20.41
N VAL A 28 -1.17 -1.66 -21.38
CA VAL A 28 -2.36 -0.80 -21.42
C VAL A 28 -3.63 -1.64 -21.47
N TYR A 29 -3.66 -2.67 -22.29
CA TYR A 29 -4.80 -3.59 -22.38
C TYR A 29 -5.08 -4.29 -21.04
N SER A 30 -4.03 -4.81 -20.38
CA SER A 30 -4.16 -5.48 -19.08
C SER A 30 -4.68 -4.55 -18.00
N LEU A 31 -4.23 -3.29 -17.97
CA LEU A 31 -4.71 -2.28 -17.03
C LEU A 31 -6.19 -1.92 -17.28
N LEU A 32 -6.61 -1.83 -18.54
CA LEU A 32 -8.01 -1.60 -18.89
C LEU A 32 -8.90 -2.77 -18.45
N VAL A 33 -8.45 -4.00 -18.63
CA VAL A 33 -9.18 -5.20 -18.14
C VAL A 33 -9.28 -5.16 -16.62
N ALA A 34 -8.21 -4.79 -15.93
CA ALA A 34 -8.22 -4.66 -14.48
C ALA A 34 -9.23 -3.59 -13.99
N GLU A 35 -9.28 -2.42 -14.63
CA GLU A 35 -10.26 -1.38 -14.31
C GLU A 35 -11.70 -1.85 -14.52
N LEU A 36 -11.98 -2.52 -15.63
CA LEU A 36 -13.32 -3.07 -15.92
C LEU A 36 -13.71 -4.15 -14.91
N ALA A 37 -12.78 -5.01 -14.53
CA ALA A 37 -13.01 -6.03 -13.52
C ALA A 37 -13.33 -5.40 -12.15
N GLY A 38 -12.58 -4.35 -11.76
CA GLY A 38 -12.81 -3.59 -10.53
C GLY A 38 -14.19 -2.95 -10.51
N GLN A 39 -14.63 -2.32 -11.61
CA GLN A 39 -15.96 -1.71 -11.74
C GLN A 39 -17.10 -2.72 -11.59
N ARG A 40 -16.86 -3.98 -11.89
CA ARG A 40 -17.84 -5.06 -11.77
C ARG A 40 -17.74 -5.82 -10.44
N ASN A 41 -17.06 -5.26 -9.45
CA ASN A 41 -16.78 -5.91 -8.15
C ASN A 41 -15.97 -7.23 -8.29
N ARG A 42 -15.14 -7.32 -9.33
CA ARG A 42 -14.22 -8.44 -9.53
C ARG A 42 -12.80 -8.03 -9.18
N PHE A 43 -12.64 -7.59 -7.95
CA PHE A 43 -11.36 -7.10 -7.43
C PHE A 43 -10.27 -8.16 -7.38
N ASP A 44 -10.64 -9.45 -7.29
CA ASP A 44 -9.72 -10.58 -7.39
C ASP A 44 -8.95 -10.57 -8.72
N ILE A 45 -9.67 -10.41 -9.84
CA ILE A 45 -9.07 -10.33 -11.18
C ILE A 45 -8.27 -9.03 -11.31
N ALA A 46 -8.81 -7.92 -10.81
CA ALA A 46 -8.12 -6.64 -10.81
C ALA A 46 -6.78 -6.73 -10.07
N LEU A 47 -6.77 -7.33 -8.89
CA LEU A 47 -5.56 -7.51 -8.10
C LEU A 47 -4.50 -8.30 -8.87
N ASP A 48 -4.86 -9.46 -9.42
CA ASP A 48 -3.92 -10.30 -10.16
C ASP A 48 -3.29 -9.56 -11.34
N ASN A 49 -4.09 -8.81 -12.09
CA ASN A 49 -3.61 -8.01 -13.22
C ASN A 49 -2.70 -6.86 -12.76
N TYR A 50 -3.08 -6.13 -11.72
CA TYR A 50 -2.26 -5.02 -11.20
C TYR A 50 -0.94 -5.52 -10.63
N VAL A 51 -0.93 -6.63 -9.90
CA VAL A 51 0.30 -7.23 -9.38
C VAL A 51 1.23 -7.63 -10.53
N ALA A 52 0.71 -8.33 -11.54
CA ALA A 52 1.50 -8.75 -12.69
C ALA A 52 2.10 -7.54 -13.44
N GLN A 53 1.33 -6.47 -13.63
CA GLN A 53 1.81 -5.26 -14.30
C GLN A 53 2.77 -4.46 -13.43
N ALA A 54 2.56 -4.41 -12.13
CA ALA A 54 3.48 -3.76 -11.20
C ALA A 54 4.86 -4.42 -11.22
N GLU A 55 4.91 -5.73 -11.24
CA GLU A 55 6.15 -6.51 -11.34
C GLU A 55 6.85 -6.31 -12.70
N LYS A 56 6.07 -6.31 -13.78
CA LYS A 56 6.60 -6.17 -15.14
C LYS A 56 7.12 -4.78 -15.43
N THR A 57 6.38 -3.74 -15.04
CA THR A 57 6.69 -2.34 -15.37
C THR A 57 7.53 -1.64 -14.32
N GLN A 58 7.51 -2.13 -13.08
CA GLN A 58 8.10 -1.46 -11.92
C GLN A 58 7.58 -0.03 -11.72
N ASP A 59 6.35 0.24 -12.16
CA ASP A 59 5.70 1.53 -12.03
C ASP A 59 5.14 1.73 -10.61
N ALA A 60 5.44 2.90 -10.03
CA ALA A 60 5.02 3.25 -8.68
C ALA A 60 3.50 3.35 -8.55
N GLY A 61 2.82 3.97 -9.51
CA GLY A 61 1.37 4.15 -9.49
C GLY A 61 0.62 2.83 -9.60
N ILE A 62 1.09 1.93 -10.45
CA ILE A 62 0.52 0.57 -10.59
C ILE A 62 0.73 -0.22 -9.31
N SER A 63 1.91 -0.13 -8.70
CA SER A 63 2.24 -0.80 -7.43
C SER A 63 1.34 -0.30 -6.29
N GLU A 64 1.11 1.00 -6.20
CA GLU A 64 0.19 1.59 -5.23
C GLU A 64 -1.24 1.06 -5.40
N ARG A 65 -1.74 1.02 -6.64
CA ARG A 65 -3.09 0.51 -6.91
C ARG A 65 -3.22 -0.96 -6.54
N ALA A 66 -2.23 -1.79 -6.86
CA ALA A 66 -2.19 -3.18 -6.45
C ALA A 66 -2.28 -3.31 -4.92
N PHE A 67 -1.53 -2.50 -4.19
CA PHE A 67 -1.59 -2.46 -2.73
C PHE A 67 -2.97 -2.04 -2.21
N ARG A 68 -3.56 -0.97 -2.75
CA ARG A 68 -4.89 -0.50 -2.33
C ARG A 68 -5.97 -1.56 -2.53
N ILE A 69 -5.92 -2.28 -3.64
CA ILE A 69 -6.86 -3.37 -3.92
C ILE A 69 -6.65 -4.52 -2.93
N ALA A 70 -5.41 -4.93 -2.69
CA ALA A 70 -5.08 -5.99 -1.74
C ALA A 70 -5.54 -5.65 -0.32
N GLU A 71 -5.34 -4.40 0.11
CA GLU A 71 -5.79 -3.90 1.40
C GLU A 71 -7.33 -3.91 1.49
N TYR A 72 -8.02 -3.43 0.47
CA TYR A 72 -9.48 -3.44 0.40
C TYR A 72 -10.06 -4.85 0.50
N LEU A 73 -9.43 -5.83 -0.15
CA LEU A 73 -9.85 -7.23 -0.10
C LEU A 73 -9.50 -7.93 1.21
N GLY A 74 -8.70 -7.32 2.06
CA GLY A 74 -8.16 -7.98 3.26
C GLY A 74 -7.23 -9.15 2.94
N ALA A 75 -6.58 -9.12 1.76
CA ALA A 75 -5.64 -10.15 1.31
C ALA A 75 -4.26 -9.88 1.92
N ASP A 76 -4.00 -10.38 3.13
CA ASP A 76 -2.85 -10.00 3.95
C ASP A 76 -1.51 -10.27 3.26
N GLN A 77 -1.33 -11.44 2.66
CA GLN A 77 -0.09 -11.76 1.95
C GLN A 77 0.11 -10.87 0.72
N SER A 78 -0.93 -10.65 -0.07
CA SER A 78 -0.88 -9.75 -1.23
C SER A 78 -0.64 -8.30 -0.82
N ALA A 79 -1.22 -7.86 0.30
CA ALA A 79 -0.99 -6.52 0.85
C ALA A 79 0.47 -6.35 1.28
N LEU A 80 1.07 -7.34 1.91
CA LEU A 80 2.48 -7.34 2.25
C LEU A 80 3.35 -7.26 0.99
N ASP A 81 3.15 -8.16 0.04
CA ASP A 81 3.96 -8.25 -1.17
C ASP A 81 3.85 -6.96 -2.01
N THR A 82 2.64 -6.43 -2.18
CA THR A 82 2.41 -5.21 -2.97
C THR A 82 2.91 -3.96 -2.27
N SER A 83 2.85 -3.89 -0.94
CA SER A 83 3.42 -2.77 -0.19
C SER A 83 4.94 -2.73 -0.32
N LEU A 84 5.61 -3.88 -0.26
CA LEU A 84 7.05 -3.98 -0.48
C LEU A 84 7.43 -3.61 -1.92
N LEU A 85 6.65 -4.05 -2.89
CA LEU A 85 6.85 -3.70 -4.29
C LEU A 85 6.67 -2.19 -4.52
N TRP A 86 5.64 -1.59 -3.94
CA TRP A 86 5.41 -0.15 -4.00
C TRP A 86 6.57 0.63 -3.37
N ALA A 87 7.03 0.25 -2.18
CA ALA A 87 8.17 0.88 -1.51
C ALA A 87 9.47 0.76 -2.33
N LYS A 88 9.67 -0.36 -3.02
CA LYS A 88 10.80 -0.57 -3.91
C LYS A 88 10.74 0.31 -5.16
N ASN A 89 9.56 0.43 -5.76
CA ASN A 89 9.36 1.18 -7.02
C ASN A 89 9.22 2.68 -6.79
N ASP A 90 9.01 3.11 -5.56
CA ASP A 90 8.85 4.51 -5.17
C ASP A 90 9.59 4.80 -3.85
N PRO A 91 10.93 4.69 -3.85
CA PRO A 91 11.73 4.71 -2.62
C PRO A 91 11.68 6.03 -1.85
N GLU A 92 11.36 7.14 -2.51
CA GLU A 92 11.24 8.46 -1.89
C GLU A 92 9.82 8.74 -1.35
N ASN A 93 8.87 7.85 -1.63
CA ASN A 93 7.50 8.02 -1.18
C ASN A 93 7.33 7.49 0.25
N ILE A 94 7.07 8.39 1.16
CA ILE A 94 6.92 8.09 2.59
C ILE A 94 5.70 7.22 2.86
N ASP A 95 4.62 7.42 2.15
CA ASP A 95 3.41 6.60 2.29
C ASP A 95 3.68 5.15 1.90
N ALA A 96 4.49 4.92 0.87
CA ALA A 96 4.91 3.58 0.45
C ALA A 96 5.78 2.91 1.53
N GLN A 97 6.74 3.63 2.09
CA GLN A 97 7.60 3.13 3.16
C GLN A 97 6.79 2.81 4.43
N ARG A 98 5.85 3.67 4.77
CA ARG A 98 4.94 3.46 5.90
C ARG A 98 4.02 2.26 5.68
N ALA A 99 3.45 2.12 4.50
CA ALA A 99 2.61 0.97 4.15
C ALA A 99 3.38 -0.35 4.30
N ALA A 100 4.61 -0.41 3.80
CA ALA A 100 5.49 -1.58 3.95
C ALA A 100 5.77 -1.89 5.43
N ALA A 101 6.08 -0.87 6.23
CA ALA A 101 6.32 -1.03 7.66
C ALA A 101 5.11 -1.62 8.39
N ILE A 102 3.91 -1.11 8.12
CA ILE A 102 2.67 -1.60 8.74
C ILE A 102 2.41 -3.06 8.37
N GLN A 103 2.55 -3.42 7.12
CA GLN A 103 2.31 -4.79 6.67
C GLN A 103 3.36 -5.77 7.24
N LEU A 104 4.62 -5.36 7.31
CA LEU A 104 5.67 -6.15 7.94
C LEU A 104 5.40 -6.37 9.43
N ALA A 105 4.97 -5.35 10.16
CA ALA A 105 4.61 -5.48 11.56
C ALA A 105 3.44 -6.44 11.77
N ARG A 106 2.41 -6.35 10.94
CA ARG A 106 1.27 -7.28 10.97
C ARG A 106 1.69 -8.74 10.70
N ALA A 107 2.72 -8.94 9.89
CA ALA A 107 3.29 -10.26 9.59
C ALA A 107 4.27 -10.74 10.68
N GLY A 108 4.51 -9.97 11.73
CA GLY A 108 5.46 -10.31 12.80
C GLY A 108 6.92 -10.06 12.45
N ARG A 109 7.20 -9.37 11.33
CA ARG A 109 8.56 -9.05 10.88
C ARG A 109 8.98 -7.66 11.37
N TYR A 110 9.19 -7.54 12.69
CA TYR A 110 9.36 -6.24 13.37
C TYR A 110 10.65 -5.52 13.02
N ASP A 111 11.75 -6.23 12.90
CA ASP A 111 13.04 -5.61 12.56
C ASP A 111 13.01 -5.02 11.14
N ASP A 112 12.39 -5.74 10.21
CA ASP A 112 12.19 -5.23 8.84
C ASP A 112 11.23 -4.02 8.84
N ALA A 113 10.16 -4.08 9.64
CA ALA A 113 9.23 -2.96 9.79
C ALA A 113 9.95 -1.71 10.30
N MET A 114 10.82 -1.86 11.30
CA MET A 114 11.59 -0.73 11.85
C MET A 114 12.58 -0.17 10.86
N ALA A 115 13.18 -0.99 10.00
CA ALA A 115 14.05 -0.52 8.93
C ALA A 115 13.32 0.41 7.96
N TYR A 116 12.08 0.10 7.61
CA TYR A 116 11.25 0.98 6.78
C TYR A 116 10.82 2.25 7.52
N MET A 117 10.48 2.14 8.80
CA MET A 117 10.15 3.32 9.62
C MET A 117 11.33 4.24 9.81
N GLU A 118 12.55 3.71 9.90
CA GLU A 118 13.76 4.51 9.91
C GLU A 118 13.92 5.36 8.64
N LYS A 119 13.59 4.81 7.48
CA LYS A 119 13.57 5.59 6.22
C LYS A 119 12.55 6.72 6.27
N VAL A 120 11.39 6.49 6.86
CA VAL A 120 10.36 7.53 7.05
C VAL A 120 10.90 8.65 7.96
N LEU A 121 11.56 8.30 9.05
CA LEU A 121 12.20 9.27 9.96
C LEU A 121 13.26 10.14 9.26
N GLN A 122 14.10 9.53 8.46
CA GLN A 122 15.12 10.23 7.70
C GLN A 122 14.54 11.19 6.67
N GLY A 123 13.35 10.85 6.11
CA GLY A 123 12.71 11.63 5.07
C GLY A 123 12.02 12.90 5.54
N GLN A 124 11.29 12.87 6.67
CA GLN A 124 10.46 14.02 7.09
C GLN A 124 10.42 14.31 8.59
N GLY A 125 11.01 13.49 9.42
CA GLY A 125 10.99 13.70 10.87
C GLY A 125 9.62 13.54 11.54
N ASP A 126 8.53 13.36 10.76
CA ASP A 126 7.19 13.10 11.29
C ASP A 126 6.74 11.70 10.89
N THR A 127 6.55 10.86 11.88
CA THR A 127 6.20 9.47 11.69
C THR A 127 5.02 9.10 12.55
N HIS A 128 4.11 8.31 12.01
CA HIS A 128 3.02 7.74 12.80
C HIS A 128 3.48 6.43 13.49
N PHE A 129 4.56 6.50 14.28
CA PHE A 129 5.00 5.37 15.12
C PHE A 129 3.95 4.95 16.14
N ASP A 130 3.17 5.90 16.64
CA ASP A 130 1.98 5.66 17.45
C ASP A 130 0.98 4.73 16.74
N PHE A 131 0.78 4.92 15.45
CA PHE A 131 -0.09 4.05 14.67
C PHE A 131 0.44 2.62 14.57
N LEU A 132 1.75 2.45 14.41
CA LEU A 132 2.38 1.15 14.41
C LEU A 132 2.23 0.46 15.78
N ALA A 133 2.44 1.21 16.86
CA ALA A 133 2.25 0.72 18.23
C ALA A 133 0.79 0.32 18.50
N LEU A 134 -0.17 1.11 18.02
CA LEU A 134 -1.60 0.78 18.14
C LEU A 134 -1.95 -0.49 17.36
N SER A 135 -1.40 -0.67 16.17
CA SER A 135 -1.57 -1.89 15.38
C SER A 135 -1.03 -3.12 16.12
N ALA A 136 0.07 -2.97 16.86
CA ALA A 136 0.64 -4.02 17.68
C ALA A 136 -0.19 -4.29 18.94
N ALA A 137 -0.85 -3.29 19.50
CA ALA A 137 -1.68 -3.46 20.70
C ALA A 137 -2.88 -4.39 20.49
N GLU A 138 -3.33 -4.56 19.26
CA GLU A 138 -4.39 -5.49 18.87
C GLU A 138 -3.92 -6.93 18.69
N THR A 139 -2.62 -7.18 18.86
CA THR A 139 -1.99 -8.48 18.65
C THR A 139 -1.64 -9.17 19.97
N ASP A 140 -1.08 -10.39 19.90
CA ASP A 140 -0.69 -11.16 21.07
C ASP A 140 0.51 -10.54 21.81
N GLN A 141 0.82 -11.09 23.00
CA GLN A 141 1.89 -10.60 23.87
C GLN A 141 3.27 -10.73 23.23
N ASP A 142 3.53 -11.84 22.54
CA ASP A 142 4.83 -12.07 21.87
C ASP A 142 5.08 -11.06 20.78
N THR A 143 4.05 -10.72 20.01
CA THR A 143 4.08 -9.68 18.99
C THR A 143 4.39 -8.32 19.58
N ARG A 144 3.74 -7.95 20.69
CA ARG A 144 4.00 -6.70 21.41
C ARG A 144 5.43 -6.63 21.94
N ASP A 145 5.91 -7.72 22.52
CA ASP A 145 7.28 -7.79 23.05
C ASP A 145 8.33 -7.65 21.93
N GLY A 146 8.10 -8.28 20.79
CA GLY A 146 8.96 -8.16 19.62
C GLY A 146 9.01 -6.74 19.09
N LEU A 147 7.86 -6.08 18.96
CA LEU A 147 7.78 -4.69 18.56
C LEU A 147 8.44 -3.75 19.56
N GLN A 148 8.24 -3.98 20.86
CA GLN A 148 8.87 -3.21 21.93
C GLN A 148 10.40 -3.26 21.84
N LYS A 149 10.98 -4.43 21.62
CA LYS A 149 12.42 -4.58 21.45
C LYS A 149 12.95 -3.83 20.23
N SER A 150 12.19 -3.87 19.13
CA SER A 150 12.55 -3.14 17.91
C SER A 150 12.46 -1.63 18.11
N PHE A 151 11.44 -1.13 18.83
CA PHE A 151 11.36 0.28 19.22
C PHE A 151 12.53 0.70 20.12
N ASP A 152 12.91 -0.14 21.08
CA ASP A 152 14.04 0.15 21.96
C ASP A 152 15.35 0.31 21.19
N ARG A 153 15.60 -0.55 20.20
CA ARG A 153 16.77 -0.43 19.33
C ARG A 153 16.74 0.84 18.48
N LEU A 154 15.59 1.19 17.93
CA LEU A 154 15.44 2.42 17.16
C LEU A 154 15.58 3.66 18.04
N LEU A 155 15.07 3.62 19.27
CA LEU A 155 15.21 4.71 20.25
C LEU A 155 16.67 4.95 20.66
N GLN A 156 17.49 3.91 20.75
CA GLN A 156 18.92 4.06 20.99
C GLN A 156 19.61 4.81 19.85
N LYS A 157 19.14 4.67 18.64
CA LYS A 157 19.66 5.35 17.45
C LYS A 157 19.14 6.79 17.32
N TYR A 158 17.91 7.05 17.77
CA TYR A 158 17.24 8.36 17.71
C TYR A 158 16.68 8.74 19.08
N PRO A 159 17.53 8.98 20.11
CA PRO A 159 17.07 9.12 21.49
C PRO A 159 16.19 10.35 21.74
N ASP A 160 16.33 11.40 20.92
CA ASP A 160 15.60 12.67 21.08
C ASP A 160 14.30 12.71 20.25
N ASN A 161 13.92 11.63 19.59
CA ASN A 161 12.68 11.59 18.81
C ASN A 161 11.46 11.35 19.72
N SER A 162 10.65 12.38 19.91
CA SER A 162 9.49 12.34 20.78
C SER A 162 8.41 11.33 20.36
N GLN A 163 8.28 11.05 19.06
CA GLN A 163 7.31 10.07 18.56
C GLN A 163 7.72 8.64 18.91
N LEU A 164 9.02 8.33 18.89
CA LEU A 164 9.53 7.03 19.32
C LEU A 164 9.28 6.81 20.82
N VAL A 165 9.53 7.82 21.63
CA VAL A 165 9.24 7.76 23.07
C VAL A 165 7.76 7.56 23.33
N PHE A 166 6.91 8.29 22.64
CA PHE A 166 5.47 8.15 22.74
C PHE A 166 4.98 6.77 22.27
N GLY A 167 5.49 6.26 21.16
CA GLY A 167 5.18 4.93 20.67
C GLY A 167 5.57 3.83 21.65
N LYS A 168 6.68 3.98 22.37
CA LYS A 168 7.09 3.05 23.42
C LYS A 168 6.12 3.04 24.61
N ALA A 169 5.52 4.17 24.95
CA ALA A 169 4.61 4.29 26.08
C ALA A 169 3.24 3.64 25.84
N LEU A 170 2.86 3.41 24.60
CA LEU A 170 1.63 2.71 24.22
C LEU A 170 1.77 1.19 24.36
#